data_e992a0acafeba160d40025d5663e676d
#
_entry.id   e992a0acafeba160d40025d5663e676d
#
_cell.length_a   1.000
_cell.length_b   1.000
_cell.length_c   1.000
_cell.angle_alpha   90.00
_cell.angle_beta   90.00
_cell.angle_gamma   90.00
#
_symmetry.space_group_name_H-M   'P 1'
#
loop_
_entity.id
_entity.type
_entity.pdbx_description
1 polymer ?
#
loop_
_entity_poly.entity_id
_entity_poly.type
_entity_poly.pdbx_seq_one_letter_code
_entity_poly.pdbx_strand_id
1 'polypeptide(L)' 'MSELHGKVSREIQQHIFLIGLDRIDKRNAFDSHMIDDLSLALTEYEDNDQLRCAIIFAHGDHFTAGLDLTELQPKM' A
#
# COMPACT_ATOMS: atom_id res chain seq x y z
N MET A 1 -19.54 2.10 -2.74
CA MET A 1 -19.07 2.13 -2.61
C MET A 1 -17.84 1.60 -2.66
N SER A 2 -17.18 1.84 -2.98
CA SER A 2 -15.93 1.47 -3.38
C SER A 2 -15.03 1.22 -2.30
N GLU A 3 -15.46 1.33 -1.18
CA GLU A 3 -14.60 1.18 -0.07
C GLU A 3 -14.39 -0.24 0.31
N LEU A 4 -14.79 -1.17 -0.54
CA LEU A 4 -14.63 -2.58 -0.22
C LEU A 4 -13.19 -3.05 -0.36
N HIS A 5 -12.35 -2.30 -1.05
CA HIS A 5 -10.94 -2.69 -1.19
C HIS A 5 -10.05 -1.66 -0.52
N GLY A 6 -8.84 -2.09 -0.23
CA GLY A 6 -7.88 -1.18 0.36
C GLY A 6 -7.18 -0.33 -0.67
N LYS A 7 -6.31 0.54 -0.20
CA LYS A 7 -5.56 1.41 -1.07
C LYS A 7 -4.21 1.70 -0.44
N VAL A 8 -3.34 2.30 -1.22
CA VAL A 8 -2.01 2.68 -0.79
C VAL A 8 -1.84 4.15 -1.10
N SER A 9 -1.59 4.95 -0.08
CA SER A 9 -1.39 6.38 -0.26
C SER A 9 0.06 6.67 -0.61
N ARG A 10 0.28 7.78 -1.29
CA ARG A 10 1.61 8.19 -1.70
C ARG A 10 1.78 9.67 -1.46
N GLU A 11 2.92 10.06 -0.91
CA GLU A 11 3.21 11.44 -0.64
C GLU A 11 4.71 11.64 -0.73
N ILE A 12 5.14 12.78 -1.28
CA ILE A 12 6.55 13.12 -1.38
C ILE A 12 6.81 14.29 -0.45
N GLN A 13 7.78 14.13 0.44
CA GLN A 13 8.27 15.21 1.28
C GLN A 13 9.76 15.35 1.02
N GLN A 14 10.14 16.42 0.34
CA GLN A 14 11.52 16.65 -0.06
C GLN A 14 12.01 15.48 -0.91
N HIS A 15 12.92 14.67 -0.39
CA HIS A 15 13.47 13.52 -1.12
C HIS A 15 12.99 12.19 -0.57
N ILE A 16 11.94 12.22 0.24
CA ILE A 16 11.41 11.02 0.89
C ILE A 16 10.04 10.69 0.30
N PHE A 17 9.87 9.44 -0.08
CA PHE A 17 8.59 8.96 -0.60
C PHE A 17 7.87 8.21 0.52
N LEU A 18 6.69 8.68 0.87
CA LEU A 18 5.91 8.08 1.95
C LEU A 18 4.81 7.22 1.32
N ILE A 19 4.84 5.93 1.64
CA ILE A 19 3.88 4.96 1.10
C ILE A 19 3.07 4.44 2.27
N GLY A 20 1.76 4.69 2.26
CA GLY A 20 0.90 4.34 3.39
C GLY A 20 -0.10 3.25 3.05
N LEU A 21 -0.11 2.18 3.84
CA LEU A 21 -1.10 1.13 3.70
C LEU A 21 -2.40 1.60 4.34
N ASP A 22 -3.51 1.46 3.62
CA ASP A 22 -4.77 2.04 4.07
C ASP A 22 -5.93 1.08 3.82
N ARG A 23 -6.15 0.20 4.78
CA ARG A 23 -7.31 -0.68 4.81
C ARG A 23 -7.59 -0.99 6.28
N ILE A 24 -7.93 0.07 7.01
CA ILE A 24 -7.96 0.03 8.46
C ILE A 24 -8.94 -1.02 9.00
N ASP A 25 -10.10 -1.15 8.37
CA ASP A 25 -11.13 -2.07 8.85
C ASP A 25 -10.74 -3.53 8.69
N LYS A 26 -9.67 -3.83 7.97
CA LYS A 26 -9.15 -5.18 7.82
C LYS A 26 -7.73 -5.28 8.34
N ARG A 27 -7.34 -4.37 9.22
CA ARG A 27 -6.01 -4.32 9.83
C ARG A 27 -4.92 -4.29 8.77
N ASN A 28 -5.20 -3.60 7.67
CA ASN A 28 -4.30 -3.44 6.54
C ASN A 28 -3.88 -4.76 5.92
N ALA A 29 -4.78 -5.76 5.96
CA ALA A 29 -4.55 -6.98 5.21
C ALA A 29 -4.55 -6.66 3.71
N PHE A 30 -3.62 -7.26 2.97
CA PHE A 30 -3.46 -6.97 1.55
C PHE A 30 -4.49 -7.70 0.72
N ASP A 31 -5.27 -6.95 -0.05
CA ASP A 31 -6.07 -7.51 -1.12
C ASP A 31 -5.34 -7.28 -2.44
N SER A 32 -5.92 -7.73 -3.55
CA SER A 32 -5.25 -7.61 -4.84
C SER A 32 -5.06 -6.16 -5.25
N HIS A 33 -5.98 -5.29 -4.89
CA HIS A 33 -5.88 -3.87 -5.23
C HIS A 33 -4.68 -3.23 -4.54
N MET A 34 -4.46 -3.55 -3.26
CA MET A 34 -3.33 -3.01 -2.52
C MET A 34 -2.00 -3.53 -3.06
N ILE A 35 -1.96 -4.80 -3.47
CA ILE A 35 -0.74 -5.36 -4.05
C ILE A 35 -0.38 -4.59 -5.33
N ASP A 36 -1.36 -4.35 -6.19
CA ASP A 36 -1.12 -3.61 -7.41
C ASP A 36 -0.70 -2.18 -7.11
N ASP A 37 -1.36 -1.52 -6.16
CA ASP A 37 -1.02 -0.16 -5.80
C ASP A 37 0.38 -0.05 -5.21
N LEU A 38 0.76 -1.00 -4.36
CA LEU A 38 2.10 -0.97 -3.79
C LEU A 38 3.15 -1.18 -4.88
N SER A 39 2.88 -2.09 -5.80
CA SER A 39 3.81 -2.33 -6.91
C SER A 39 3.99 -1.07 -7.74
N LEU A 40 2.90 -0.36 -8.03
CA LEU A 40 2.99 0.90 -8.77
C LEU A 40 3.76 1.96 -8.00
N ALA A 41 3.55 2.02 -6.69
CA ALA A 41 4.26 3.00 -5.86
C ALA A 41 5.76 2.73 -5.87
N LEU A 42 6.16 1.47 -5.80
CA LEU A 42 7.58 1.13 -5.81
C LEU A 42 8.21 1.43 -7.17
N THR A 43 7.47 1.22 -8.25
CA THR A 43 7.94 1.58 -9.58
C THR A 43 8.11 3.09 -9.69
N GLU A 44 7.16 3.84 -9.17
CA GLU A 44 7.25 5.29 -9.17
C GLU A 44 8.49 5.76 -8.40
N TYR A 45 8.78 5.11 -7.28
CA TYR A 45 9.96 5.45 -6.50
C TYR A 45 11.24 5.18 -7.31
N GLU A 46 11.30 4.04 -7.96
CA GLU A 46 12.49 3.68 -8.73
C GLU A 46 12.73 4.62 -9.91
N ASP A 47 11.65 5.12 -10.49
CA ASP A 47 11.77 5.96 -11.67
C ASP A 47 12.01 7.43 -11.37
N ASN A 48 11.96 7.82 -10.10
CA ASN A 48 12.09 9.22 -9.72
C ASN A 48 13.46 9.49 -9.11
N ASP A 49 14.34 10.10 -9.90
CA ASP A 49 15.71 10.36 -9.48
C ASP A 49 15.83 11.36 -8.35
N GLN A 50 14.77 12.09 -8.03
CA GLN A 50 14.79 13.05 -6.95
C GLN A 50 14.57 12.42 -5.59
N LEU A 51 14.13 11.17 -5.55
CA LEU A 51 13.83 10.49 -4.30
C LEU A 51 15.05 9.72 -3.82
N ARG A 52 15.33 9.82 -2.52
CA ARG A 52 16.49 9.20 -1.90
C ARG A 52 16.14 8.03 -1.03
N CYS A 53 14.93 7.98 -0.49
CA CYS A 53 14.48 6.86 0.31
C CYS A 53 12.96 6.80 0.31
N ALA A 54 12.44 5.64 0.67
CA ALA A 54 11.01 5.44 0.81
C ALA A 54 10.72 4.89 2.19
N ILE A 55 9.63 5.35 2.77
CA ILE A 55 9.16 4.87 4.07
C ILE A 55 7.79 4.26 3.85
N ILE A 56 7.63 3.01 4.24
CA ILE A 56 6.33 2.35 4.19
C ILE A 56 5.76 2.37 5.59
N PHE A 57 4.60 2.97 5.72
CA PHE A 57 3.93 3.06 7.01
C PHE A 57 2.49 2.59 6.85
N ALA A 58 1.76 2.56 7.93
CA ALA A 58 0.39 2.07 7.89
C ALA A 58 -0.53 3.04 8.60
N HIS A 59 -1.71 3.25 8.02
CA HIS A 59 -2.76 3.99 8.68
C HIS A 59 -3.43 3.07 9.70
N GLY A 60 -3.92 3.63 10.80
CA GLY A 60 -4.58 2.86 11.84
C GLY A 60 -3.58 2.24 12.80
N ASP A 61 -4.02 1.19 13.51
CA ASP A 61 -3.27 0.64 14.63
C ASP A 61 -2.40 -0.55 14.27
N HIS A 62 -2.51 -1.08 13.06
CA HIS A 62 -1.77 -2.28 12.66
C HIS A 62 -0.99 -2.01 11.39
N PHE A 63 0.24 -2.50 11.33
CA PHE A 63 1.01 -2.34 10.09
C PHE A 63 0.34 -3.15 8.99
N THR A 64 0.23 -4.44 9.14
CA THR A 64 -0.53 -5.27 8.22
C THR A 64 -0.83 -6.60 8.89
N ALA A 65 -1.96 -7.20 8.55
CA ALA A 65 -2.31 -8.53 9.00
C ALA A 65 -1.88 -9.60 7.99
N GLY A 66 -1.17 -9.19 6.94
CA GLY A 66 -0.71 -10.13 5.92
C GLY A 66 -1.65 -10.18 4.74
N LEU A 67 -1.66 -11.30 4.03
CA LEU A 67 -2.50 -11.44 2.85
C LEU A 67 -3.94 -11.77 3.23
N ASP A 68 -4.88 -11.14 2.56
CA ASP A 68 -6.29 -11.46 2.75
C ASP A 68 -6.63 -12.64 1.86
N LEU A 69 -6.49 -13.84 2.42
CA LEU A 69 -6.65 -15.04 1.63
C LEU A 69 -8.07 -15.25 1.13
N THR A 70 -9.05 -14.72 1.86
CA THR A 70 -10.42 -14.81 1.41
C THR A 70 -10.61 -14.04 0.11
N GLU A 71 -10.05 -12.85 0.04
CA GLU A 71 -10.17 -12.00 -1.13
C GLU A 71 -9.28 -12.48 -2.28
N LEU A 72 -8.11 -13.02 -1.95
CA LEU A 72 -7.14 -13.41 -2.97
C LEU A 72 -7.34 -14.83 -3.48
N GLN A 73 -8.00 -15.67 -2.72
CA GLN A 73 -8.12 -17.08 -3.04
C GLN A 73 -8.66 -17.37 -4.43
N PRO A 74 -9.69 -16.67 -4.91
CA PRO A 74 -10.21 -16.98 -6.24
C PRO A 74 -9.22 -16.71 -7.36
N LYS A 75 -8.15 -15.98 -7.06
CA LYS A 75 -7.17 -15.63 -8.08
C LYS A 75 -5.97 -16.57 -8.10
N MET A 76 -6.00 -17.51 -7.22
CA MET A 76 -4.93 -18.48 -7.12
C MET A 76 -5.31 -19.78 -7.81
#